data_4e1846c390bbb50e0495c11a3820e911
#
_entry.id   4e1846c390bbb50e0495c11a3820e911
#
_cell.length_a   1.000
_cell.length_b   1.000
_cell.length_c   1.000
_cell.angle_alpha   90.00
_cell.angle_beta   90.00
_cell.angle_gamma   90.00
#
_symmetry.space_group_name_H-M   'P 1'
#
loop_
_entity.id
_entity.type
_entity.pdbx_description
1 polymer ?
#
loop_
_entity_poly.entity_id
_entity_poly.type
_entity_poly.pdbx_seq_one_letter_code
_entity_poly.pdbx_strand_id
1 'polypeptide(L)'
;MFVLFHCVLCLIAAILMYTHLMKSRPMILPIVFLVPVFGFSCLLFLEWESRGDQENKKEIGIEKLKINDDIHRSILMEEDPARDLMVPLQEALLMNDASTRRELMMDILYDDVGEYVEVLKNARMNDDTEVVHYATTAMVELQKDYETKLQKQKEAFALEEDAGLLDEYIQTLEKYVESGLLEGNMLKNRRLELCGLLERKLTQRKEEGHEELPLYCKKFEQDCALGEYEDALRMADAAIRLWPQQEEGYLMKIRHGVMTKNPEQIGTVIGLLENNKVYLSPAARRTVDFWKENDETES
;
A
#
# COMPACT_ATOMS: atom_id res chain seq x y z
N MET A 1 -23.43 -61.18 -11.64
CA MET A 1 -24.47 -60.27 -12.11
C MET A 1 -24.17 -58.79 -11.72
N PHE A 2 -23.93 -58.46 -10.43
CA PHE A 2 -23.70 -57.09 -9.95
C PHE A 2 -22.45 -56.42 -10.59
N VAL A 3 -21.32 -57.13 -10.65
CA VAL A 3 -20.06 -56.60 -11.24
C VAL A 3 -20.24 -56.30 -12.76
N LEU A 4 -20.89 -57.19 -13.48
CA LEU A 4 -21.20 -56.94 -14.91
C LEU A 4 -22.08 -55.72 -15.13
N PHE A 5 -23.08 -55.51 -14.29
CA PHE A 5 -23.95 -54.34 -14.35
C PHE A 5 -23.17 -53.05 -14.05
N HIS A 6 -22.29 -53.11 -13.05
CA HIS A 6 -21.43 -51.98 -12.72
C HIS A 6 -20.43 -51.60 -13.85
N CYS A 7 -19.81 -52.59 -14.47
CA CYS A 7 -18.91 -52.39 -15.63
C CYS A 7 -19.66 -51.76 -16.81
N VAL A 8 -20.89 -52.13 -17.07
CA VAL A 8 -21.73 -51.52 -18.11
C VAL A 8 -22.03 -50.08 -17.78
N LEU A 9 -22.36 -49.74 -16.53
CA LEU A 9 -22.58 -48.34 -16.09
C LEU A 9 -21.34 -47.48 -16.23
N CYS A 10 -20.17 -48.00 -15.88
CA CYS A 10 -18.88 -47.30 -16.05
C CYS A 10 -18.54 -47.05 -17.52
N LEU A 11 -18.85 -48.01 -18.41
CA LEU A 11 -18.68 -47.85 -19.85
C LEU A 11 -19.60 -46.79 -20.42
N ILE A 12 -20.87 -46.77 -19.99
CA ILE A 12 -21.86 -45.75 -20.38
C ILE A 12 -21.37 -44.36 -19.91
N ALA A 13 -20.90 -44.20 -18.67
CA ALA A 13 -20.39 -42.96 -18.13
C ALA A 13 -19.17 -42.48 -18.93
N ALA A 14 -18.24 -43.38 -19.26
CA ALA A 14 -17.06 -43.04 -20.07
C ALA A 14 -17.42 -42.60 -21.48
N ILE A 15 -18.40 -43.22 -22.13
CA ILE A 15 -18.90 -42.85 -23.46
C ILE A 15 -19.58 -41.47 -23.40
N LEU A 16 -20.43 -41.20 -22.39
CA LEU A 16 -21.10 -39.91 -22.23
C LEU A 16 -20.10 -38.75 -21.97
N MET A 17 -19.03 -39.02 -21.27
CA MET A 17 -17.94 -38.03 -21.07
C MET A 17 -17.11 -37.84 -22.35
N TYR A 18 -16.82 -38.90 -23.07
CA TYR A 18 -16.08 -38.84 -24.34
C TYR A 18 -16.84 -38.08 -25.44
N THR A 19 -18.15 -38.23 -25.51
CA THR A 19 -19.02 -37.52 -26.45
C THR A 19 -19.26 -36.06 -26.08
N HIS A 20 -18.64 -35.53 -25.02
CA HIS A 20 -18.86 -34.17 -24.48
C HIS A 20 -20.32 -33.84 -24.14
N LEU A 21 -21.17 -34.84 -23.99
CA LEU A 21 -22.55 -34.65 -23.54
C LEU A 21 -22.64 -34.27 -22.07
N MET A 22 -21.62 -34.63 -21.28
CA MET A 22 -21.48 -34.26 -19.86
C MET A 22 -20.26 -33.32 -19.70
N LYS A 23 -20.47 -32.24 -18.95
CA LYS A 23 -19.49 -31.19 -18.72
C LYS A 23 -18.52 -31.46 -17.54
N SER A 24 -18.69 -32.63 -16.93
CA SER A 24 -17.92 -33.05 -15.75
C SER A 24 -16.44 -33.27 -16.07
N ARG A 25 -15.56 -32.96 -15.14
CA ARG A 25 -14.10 -33.09 -15.32
C ARG A 25 -13.72 -34.59 -15.39
N PRO A 26 -12.80 -35.02 -16.27
CA PRO A 26 -12.41 -36.41 -16.45
C PRO A 26 -11.76 -37.03 -15.19
N MET A 27 -11.30 -36.21 -14.22
CA MET A 27 -10.78 -36.66 -12.94
C MET A 27 -11.80 -37.40 -12.05
N ILE A 28 -13.10 -37.34 -12.37
CA ILE A 28 -14.17 -38.00 -11.60
C ILE A 28 -14.32 -39.48 -12.01
N LEU A 29 -13.82 -39.87 -13.18
CA LEU A 29 -13.87 -41.28 -13.69
C LEU A 29 -13.34 -42.32 -12.71
N PRO A 30 -12.20 -42.15 -12.04
CA PRO A 30 -11.70 -43.10 -11.06
C PRO A 30 -12.65 -43.33 -9.87
N ILE A 31 -13.36 -42.27 -9.45
CA ILE A 31 -14.32 -42.32 -8.34
C ILE A 31 -15.56 -43.12 -8.72
N VAL A 32 -16.07 -42.91 -9.96
CA VAL A 32 -17.21 -43.64 -10.50
C VAL A 32 -16.90 -45.15 -10.61
N PHE A 33 -15.65 -45.50 -10.96
CA PHE A 33 -15.20 -46.86 -11.07
C PHE A 33 -15.04 -47.54 -9.69
N LEU A 34 -14.53 -46.80 -8.68
CA LEU A 34 -14.21 -47.35 -7.36
C LEU A 34 -15.46 -47.54 -6.49
N VAL A 35 -16.52 -46.75 -6.65
CA VAL A 35 -17.74 -46.78 -5.82
C VAL A 35 -18.93 -47.27 -6.63
N PRO A 36 -19.27 -48.57 -6.56
CA PRO A 36 -20.36 -49.17 -7.33
C PRO A 36 -21.72 -48.51 -7.02
N VAL A 37 -22.49 -48.22 -8.06
CA VAL A 37 -23.83 -47.57 -8.03
C VAL A 37 -23.82 -46.14 -7.52
N PHE A 38 -23.21 -45.85 -6.38
CA PHE A 38 -23.13 -44.49 -5.81
C PHE A 38 -22.26 -43.55 -6.66
N GLY A 39 -21.16 -44.01 -7.28
CA GLY A 39 -20.31 -43.22 -8.14
C GLY A 39 -21.07 -42.67 -9.34
N PHE A 40 -21.96 -43.47 -9.97
CA PHE A 40 -22.78 -43.01 -11.07
C PHE A 40 -23.88 -42.04 -10.62
N SER A 41 -24.51 -42.29 -9.46
CA SER A 41 -25.48 -41.36 -8.87
C SER A 41 -24.87 -40.01 -8.51
N CYS A 42 -23.64 -39.99 -7.94
CA CYS A 42 -22.90 -38.76 -7.68
C CYS A 42 -22.58 -37.98 -8.98
N LEU A 43 -22.24 -38.68 -10.06
CA LEU A 43 -21.95 -38.07 -11.35
C LEU A 43 -23.20 -37.41 -11.92
N LEU A 44 -24.36 -38.03 -11.85
CA LEU A 44 -25.65 -37.45 -12.28
C LEU A 44 -26.05 -36.26 -11.41
N PHE A 45 -25.80 -36.33 -10.09
CA PHE A 45 -26.09 -35.24 -9.17
C PHE A 45 -25.20 -34.01 -9.46
N LEU A 46 -23.89 -34.20 -9.64
CA LEU A 46 -22.95 -33.14 -9.99
C LEU A 46 -23.28 -32.51 -11.36
N GLU A 47 -23.72 -33.29 -12.32
CA GLU A 47 -24.14 -32.77 -13.61
C GLU A 47 -25.45 -31.97 -13.50
N TRP A 48 -26.39 -32.41 -12.64
CA TRP A 48 -27.61 -31.65 -12.37
C TRP A 48 -27.32 -30.33 -11.64
N GLU A 49 -26.49 -30.37 -10.62
CA GLU A 49 -26.03 -29.16 -9.91
C GLU A 49 -25.28 -28.20 -10.83
N SER A 50 -24.41 -28.71 -11.69
CA SER A 50 -23.70 -27.93 -12.71
C SER A 50 -24.65 -27.26 -13.75
N ARG A 51 -25.79 -27.85 -14.02
CA ARG A 51 -26.84 -27.25 -14.90
C ARG A 51 -27.68 -26.22 -14.17
N GLY A 52 -27.98 -26.43 -12.87
CA GLY A 52 -28.69 -25.46 -12.03
C GLY A 52 -27.88 -24.19 -11.74
N ASP A 53 -26.56 -24.34 -11.61
CA ASP A 53 -25.65 -23.24 -11.34
C ASP A 53 -25.45 -22.29 -12.55
N GLN A 54 -25.80 -22.70 -13.76
CA GLN A 54 -25.75 -21.83 -14.94
C GLN A 54 -26.89 -20.80 -15.00
N GLU A 55 -28.04 -21.06 -14.34
CA GLU A 55 -29.11 -20.06 -14.24
C GLU A 55 -28.84 -19.05 -13.11
N ASN A 56 -28.16 -19.45 -12.02
CA ASN A 56 -27.83 -18.56 -10.91
C ASN A 56 -26.49 -17.81 -11.07
N LYS A 57 -25.60 -18.25 -11.95
CA LYS A 57 -24.32 -17.53 -12.23
C LYS A 57 -24.48 -16.24 -13.03
N LYS A 58 -25.66 -15.89 -13.46
CA LYS A 58 -25.92 -14.59 -14.08
C LYS A 58 -26.01 -13.43 -13.10
N GLU A 59 -26.00 -13.67 -11.79
CA GLU A 59 -26.19 -12.60 -10.79
C GLU A 59 -25.10 -12.44 -9.74
N ILE A 60 -24.05 -13.26 -9.71
CA ILE A 60 -22.95 -13.05 -8.76
C ILE A 60 -21.83 -12.32 -9.50
N GLY A 61 -21.71 -11.02 -9.21
CA GLY A 61 -20.83 -10.04 -9.84
C GLY A 61 -19.31 -10.27 -9.79
N ILE A 62 -18.85 -11.51 -9.61
CA ILE A 62 -17.41 -11.85 -9.70
C ILE A 62 -16.95 -11.94 -11.16
N GLU A 63 -17.86 -12.19 -12.10
CA GLU A 63 -17.51 -12.16 -13.53
C GLU A 63 -17.44 -10.73 -14.09
N LYS A 64 -17.97 -9.74 -13.36
CA LYS A 64 -17.77 -8.31 -13.64
C LYS A 64 -16.40 -7.80 -13.19
N LEU A 65 -15.68 -8.54 -12.36
CA LEU A 65 -14.28 -8.24 -12.00
C LEU A 65 -13.26 -8.75 -13.04
N LYS A 66 -13.65 -9.57 -13.98
CA LYS A 66 -12.98 -9.68 -15.29
C LYS A 66 -13.52 -8.56 -16.18
N ILE A 67 -13.28 -7.36 -15.76
CA ILE A 67 -13.61 -6.18 -16.53
C ILE A 67 -12.72 -6.18 -17.75
N ASN A 68 -13.40 -6.39 -18.77
CA ASN A 68 -13.12 -6.34 -20.16
C ASN A 68 -12.29 -5.07 -20.46
N ASP A 69 -11.07 -5.22 -20.93
CA ASP A 69 -10.25 -4.13 -21.49
C ASP A 69 -10.98 -3.32 -22.55
N ASP A 70 -12.06 -3.88 -23.11
CA ASP A 70 -12.89 -3.21 -24.11
C ASP A 70 -13.84 -2.14 -23.53
N ILE A 71 -14.19 -2.21 -22.23
CA ILE A 71 -14.98 -1.16 -21.56
C ILE A 71 -14.11 0.06 -21.26
N HIS A 72 -12.82 -0.14 -20.97
CA HIS A 72 -11.87 0.97 -20.80
C HIS A 72 -11.77 1.89 -22.04
N ARG A 73 -12.02 1.38 -23.23
CA ARG A 73 -11.96 2.19 -24.46
C ARG A 73 -13.22 2.96 -24.77
N SER A 74 -14.38 2.55 -24.27
CA SER A 74 -15.65 3.23 -24.58
C SER A 74 -16.00 4.35 -23.59
N ILE A 75 -15.44 4.32 -22.37
CA ILE A 75 -15.72 5.33 -21.33
C ILE A 75 -14.83 6.57 -21.48
N LEU A 76 -13.68 6.46 -22.18
CA LEU A 76 -12.75 7.57 -22.42
C LEU A 76 -13.20 8.58 -23.49
N MET A 77 -14.41 8.48 -24.04
CA MET A 77 -14.86 9.35 -25.14
C MET A 77 -16.11 10.19 -24.89
N GLU A 78 -16.62 10.29 -23.67
CA GLU A 78 -17.65 11.28 -23.35
C GLU A 78 -17.13 12.21 -22.25
N GLU A 79 -16.60 13.38 -22.67
CA GLU A 79 -16.42 14.53 -21.79
C GLU A 79 -17.83 15.02 -21.40
N ASP A 80 -18.34 14.57 -20.27
CA ASP A 80 -19.59 15.05 -19.70
C ASP A 80 -19.29 16.34 -18.90
N PRO A 81 -19.84 17.50 -19.30
CA PRO A 81 -19.65 18.76 -18.57
C PRO A 81 -20.27 18.76 -17.15
N ALA A 82 -20.93 17.68 -16.73
CA ALA A 82 -21.44 17.49 -15.37
C ALA A 82 -20.36 17.15 -14.34
N ARG A 83 -19.11 16.86 -14.76
CA ARG A 83 -17.97 16.56 -13.86
C ARG A 83 -17.49 17.73 -13.01
N ASP A 84 -17.89 18.95 -13.31
CA ASP A 84 -17.53 20.16 -12.51
C ASP A 84 -18.32 20.28 -11.18
N LEU A 85 -19.20 19.35 -10.87
CA LEU A 85 -19.92 19.24 -9.60
C LEU A 85 -19.45 18.02 -8.77
N MET A 86 -18.16 17.70 -8.80
CA MET A 86 -17.62 16.67 -7.93
C MET A 86 -17.70 17.14 -6.47
N VAL A 87 -18.73 16.69 -5.78
CA VAL A 87 -18.74 16.61 -4.33
C VAL A 87 -17.44 15.88 -3.93
N PRO A 88 -16.60 16.43 -3.06
CA PRO A 88 -15.40 15.73 -2.61
C PRO A 88 -15.76 14.29 -2.21
N LEU A 89 -14.98 13.33 -2.68
CA LEU A 89 -15.26 11.90 -2.48
C LEU A 89 -15.51 11.55 -1.01
N GLN A 90 -14.85 12.25 -0.08
CA GLN A 90 -15.08 12.13 1.36
C GLN A 90 -16.51 12.49 1.76
N GLU A 91 -17.09 13.57 1.19
CA GLU A 91 -18.46 13.98 1.46
C GLU A 91 -19.45 13.00 0.84
N ALA A 92 -19.13 12.47 -0.35
CA ALA A 92 -19.96 11.49 -1.01
C ALA A 92 -20.06 10.17 -0.24
N LEU A 93 -18.99 9.74 0.42
CA LEU A 93 -19.01 8.57 1.31
C LEU A 93 -19.82 8.77 2.59
N LEU A 94 -20.08 10.02 2.98
CA LEU A 94 -20.96 10.37 4.10
C LEU A 94 -22.43 10.46 3.71
N MET A 95 -22.77 10.37 2.41
CA MET A 95 -24.16 10.38 1.96
C MET A 95 -24.90 9.13 2.41
N ASN A 96 -26.19 9.29 2.73
CA ASN A 96 -27.01 8.19 3.23
C ASN A 96 -27.41 7.16 2.19
N ASP A 97 -27.19 7.43 0.89
CA ASP A 97 -27.56 6.51 -0.18
C ASP A 97 -26.47 5.46 -0.44
N ALA A 98 -26.79 4.19 -0.19
CA ALA A 98 -25.88 3.07 -0.35
C ALA A 98 -25.47 2.82 -1.79
N SER A 99 -26.36 3.09 -2.77
CA SER A 99 -26.06 2.89 -4.19
C SER A 99 -25.02 3.87 -4.69
N THR A 100 -25.14 5.14 -4.30
CA THR A 100 -24.18 6.19 -4.64
C THR A 100 -22.79 5.92 -4.01
N ARG A 101 -22.75 5.46 -2.75
CA ARG A 101 -21.48 5.08 -2.12
C ARG A 101 -20.75 3.96 -2.86
N ARG A 102 -21.49 2.93 -3.31
CA ARG A 102 -20.90 1.81 -4.08
C ARG A 102 -20.38 2.25 -5.44
N GLU A 103 -21.13 3.09 -6.15
CA GLU A 103 -20.71 3.65 -7.43
C GLU A 103 -19.43 4.43 -7.30
N LEU A 104 -19.32 5.32 -6.30
CA LEU A 104 -18.11 6.07 -6.00
C LEU A 104 -16.90 5.19 -5.64
N MET A 105 -17.12 4.11 -4.87
CA MET A 105 -16.05 3.17 -4.57
C MET A 105 -15.57 2.42 -5.81
N MET A 106 -16.47 2.13 -6.75
CA MET A 106 -16.08 1.54 -8.03
C MET A 106 -15.27 2.53 -8.88
N ASP A 107 -15.63 3.81 -8.88
CA ASP A 107 -14.88 4.83 -9.60
C ASP A 107 -13.44 4.97 -9.06
N ILE A 108 -13.26 4.94 -7.73
CA ILE A 108 -11.92 4.96 -7.10
C ILE A 108 -11.07 3.75 -7.55
N LEU A 109 -11.67 2.58 -7.72
CA LEU A 109 -10.95 1.39 -8.18
C LEU A 109 -10.44 1.49 -9.62
N TYR A 110 -10.99 2.42 -10.40
CA TYR A 110 -10.55 2.69 -11.78
C TYR A 110 -9.52 3.82 -11.88
N ASP A 111 -9.40 4.66 -10.86
CA ASP A 111 -8.43 5.74 -10.79
C ASP A 111 -7.10 5.31 -10.12
N ASP A 112 -6.15 6.23 -9.96
CA ASP A 112 -4.92 5.98 -9.20
C ASP A 112 -5.25 5.84 -7.70
N VAL A 113 -5.44 4.60 -7.26
CA VAL A 113 -5.84 4.24 -5.90
C VAL A 113 -4.89 4.83 -4.85
N GLY A 114 -3.63 5.11 -5.20
CA GLY A 114 -2.62 5.66 -4.30
C GLY A 114 -2.98 7.02 -3.72
N GLU A 115 -3.68 7.86 -4.48
CA GLU A 115 -4.10 9.19 -4.03
C GLU A 115 -5.28 9.13 -3.03
N TYR A 116 -6.02 8.02 -3.01
CA TYR A 116 -7.25 7.88 -2.23
C TYR A 116 -7.12 7.02 -0.97
N VAL A 117 -5.90 6.69 -0.53
CA VAL A 117 -5.70 5.79 0.62
C VAL A 117 -6.44 6.26 1.88
N GLU A 118 -6.45 7.57 2.16
CA GLU A 118 -7.17 8.11 3.32
C GLU A 118 -8.69 7.95 3.18
N VAL A 119 -9.21 8.12 1.96
CA VAL A 119 -10.63 7.90 1.66
C VAL A 119 -10.99 6.42 1.79
N LEU A 120 -10.13 5.52 1.31
CA LEU A 120 -10.31 4.08 1.45
C LEU A 120 -10.30 3.63 2.92
N LYS A 121 -9.46 4.22 3.76
CA LYS A 121 -9.47 3.98 5.20
C LYS A 121 -10.79 4.37 5.84
N ASN A 122 -11.31 5.54 5.50
CA ASN A 122 -12.60 6.01 5.99
C ASN A 122 -13.75 5.11 5.47
N ALA A 123 -13.69 4.68 4.21
CA ALA A 123 -14.66 3.77 3.62
C ALA A 123 -14.70 2.38 4.31
N ARG A 124 -13.58 1.91 4.85
CA ARG A 124 -13.54 0.66 5.65
C ARG A 124 -14.33 0.74 6.97
N MET A 125 -14.63 1.93 7.45
CA MET A 125 -15.44 2.16 8.66
C MET A 125 -16.90 2.48 8.33
N ASN A 126 -17.32 2.29 7.08
CA ASN A 126 -18.69 2.56 6.64
C ASN A 126 -19.66 1.46 7.11
N ASP A 127 -20.94 1.82 7.29
CA ASP A 127 -22.00 0.88 7.70
C ASP A 127 -22.39 -0.07 6.56
N ASP A 128 -22.10 0.27 5.30
CA ASP A 128 -22.40 -0.55 4.13
C ASP A 128 -21.30 -1.60 3.90
N THR A 129 -21.65 -2.87 4.05
CA THR A 129 -20.73 -4.00 3.91
C THR A 129 -20.10 -4.08 2.52
N GLU A 130 -20.79 -3.67 1.45
CA GLU A 130 -20.22 -3.69 0.10
C GLU A 130 -19.18 -2.60 -0.06
N VAL A 131 -19.40 -1.39 0.47
CA VAL A 131 -18.40 -0.30 0.51
C VAL A 131 -17.15 -0.75 1.27
N VAL A 132 -17.33 -1.36 2.44
CA VAL A 132 -16.21 -1.90 3.24
C VAL A 132 -15.43 -2.96 2.45
N HIS A 133 -16.14 -3.85 1.75
CA HIS A 133 -15.51 -4.90 0.94
C HIS A 133 -14.69 -4.32 -0.22
N TYR A 134 -15.24 -3.37 -0.98
CA TYR A 134 -14.51 -2.74 -2.08
C TYR A 134 -13.30 -1.94 -1.59
N ALA A 135 -13.44 -1.14 -0.54
CA ALA A 135 -12.35 -0.40 0.04
C ALA A 135 -11.21 -1.31 0.53
N THR A 136 -11.57 -2.40 1.19
CA THR A 136 -10.58 -3.39 1.67
C THR A 136 -9.86 -4.06 0.50
N THR A 137 -10.59 -4.45 -0.54
CA THR A 137 -10.02 -5.08 -1.74
C THR A 137 -9.05 -4.13 -2.44
N ALA A 138 -9.44 -2.87 -2.64
CA ALA A 138 -8.58 -1.85 -3.25
C ALA A 138 -7.28 -1.64 -2.45
N MET A 139 -7.37 -1.53 -1.12
CA MET A 139 -6.18 -1.39 -0.27
C MET A 139 -5.25 -2.60 -0.36
N VAL A 140 -5.78 -3.82 -0.42
CA VAL A 140 -4.99 -5.05 -0.57
C VAL A 140 -4.31 -5.11 -1.94
N GLU A 141 -4.98 -4.71 -3.00
CA GLU A 141 -4.38 -4.66 -4.34
C GLU A 141 -3.26 -3.63 -4.40
N LEU A 142 -3.47 -2.43 -3.86
CA LEU A 142 -2.45 -1.40 -3.79
C LEU A 142 -1.22 -1.85 -2.98
N GLN A 143 -1.42 -2.50 -1.84
CA GLN A 143 -0.33 -3.09 -1.07
C GLN A 143 0.46 -4.12 -1.90
N LYS A 144 -0.25 -5.01 -2.59
CA LYS A 144 0.36 -6.03 -3.45
C LYS A 144 1.18 -5.41 -4.59
N ASP A 145 0.71 -4.31 -5.17
CA ASP A 145 1.42 -3.60 -6.23
C ASP A 145 2.73 -2.98 -5.72
N TYR A 146 2.69 -2.30 -4.56
CA TYR A 146 3.90 -1.81 -3.92
C TYR A 146 4.89 -2.94 -3.59
N GLU A 147 4.42 -4.04 -2.97
CA GLU A 147 5.25 -5.18 -2.63
C GLU A 147 5.89 -5.83 -3.88
N THR A 148 5.11 -5.97 -4.95
CA THR A 148 5.61 -6.53 -6.23
C THR A 148 6.66 -5.62 -6.87
N LYS A 149 6.45 -4.30 -6.83
CA LYS A 149 7.39 -3.32 -7.37
C LYS A 149 8.68 -3.29 -6.56
N LEU A 150 8.56 -3.24 -5.23
CA LEU A 150 9.72 -3.27 -4.32
C LEU A 150 10.53 -4.56 -4.48
N GLN A 151 9.87 -5.70 -4.61
CA GLN A 151 10.56 -6.98 -4.83
C GLN A 151 11.38 -6.97 -6.12
N LYS A 152 10.82 -6.47 -7.23
CA LYS A 152 11.54 -6.34 -8.51
C LYS A 152 12.74 -5.39 -8.39
N GLN A 153 12.55 -4.23 -7.74
CA GLN A 153 13.62 -3.25 -7.53
C GLN A 153 14.73 -3.80 -6.64
N LYS A 154 14.38 -4.54 -5.59
CA LYS A 154 15.34 -5.22 -4.71
C LYS A 154 16.17 -6.26 -5.46
N GLU A 155 15.53 -7.07 -6.31
CA GLU A 155 16.22 -8.06 -7.14
C GLU A 155 17.13 -7.39 -8.18
N ALA A 156 16.67 -6.35 -8.85
CA ALA A 156 17.46 -5.58 -9.81
C ALA A 156 18.68 -4.94 -9.12
N PHE A 157 18.50 -4.30 -7.97
CA PHE A 157 19.57 -3.69 -7.22
C PHE A 157 20.57 -4.72 -6.65
N ALA A 158 20.12 -5.93 -6.33
CA ALA A 158 21.01 -7.01 -5.90
C ALA A 158 21.88 -7.58 -7.03
N LEU A 159 21.44 -7.44 -8.30
CA LEU A 159 22.21 -7.87 -9.47
C LEU A 159 23.18 -6.79 -9.95
N GLU A 160 22.75 -5.55 -9.95
CA GLU A 160 23.54 -4.40 -10.39
C GLU A 160 23.42 -3.32 -9.28
N GLU A 161 24.52 -3.06 -8.58
CA GLU A 161 24.58 -2.02 -7.54
C GLU A 161 24.67 -0.62 -8.18
N ASP A 162 23.67 -0.29 -9.03
CA ASP A 162 23.59 1.01 -9.69
C ASP A 162 22.93 2.07 -8.81
N ALA A 163 23.47 3.30 -8.87
CA ALA A 163 22.96 4.44 -8.10
C ALA A 163 21.53 4.81 -8.48
N GLY A 164 21.18 4.68 -9.78
CA GLY A 164 19.82 4.95 -10.26
C GLY A 164 18.79 3.96 -9.72
N LEU A 165 19.15 2.66 -9.68
CA LEU A 165 18.30 1.62 -9.10
C LEU A 165 18.09 1.83 -7.59
N LEU A 166 19.14 2.27 -6.88
CA LEU A 166 19.03 2.63 -5.47
C LEU A 166 18.04 3.78 -5.25
N ASP A 167 18.11 4.81 -6.09
CA ASP A 167 17.25 5.97 -6.00
C ASP A 167 15.78 5.61 -6.27
N GLU A 168 15.51 4.80 -7.29
CA GLU A 168 14.15 4.31 -7.57
C GLU A 168 13.59 3.46 -6.44
N TYR A 169 14.42 2.60 -5.85
CA TYR A 169 14.02 1.76 -4.73
C TYR A 169 13.69 2.59 -3.49
N ILE A 170 14.55 3.55 -3.11
CA ILE A 170 14.29 4.48 -2.02
C ILE A 170 12.99 5.24 -2.26
N GLN A 171 12.81 5.82 -3.45
CA GLN A 171 11.61 6.61 -3.77
C GLN A 171 10.32 5.80 -3.68
N THR A 172 10.33 4.56 -4.18
CA THR A 172 9.16 3.69 -4.10
C THR A 172 8.85 3.31 -2.65
N LEU A 173 9.88 3.01 -1.86
CA LEU A 173 9.73 2.62 -0.46
C LEU A 173 9.29 3.81 0.41
N GLU A 174 9.78 5.03 0.15
CA GLU A 174 9.30 6.27 0.79
C GLU A 174 7.80 6.46 0.54
N LYS A 175 7.37 6.42 -0.72
CA LYS A 175 5.95 6.54 -1.07
C LYS A 175 5.09 5.50 -0.36
N TYR A 176 5.56 4.26 -0.25
CA TYR A 176 4.83 3.20 0.42
C TYR A 176 4.73 3.42 1.93
N VAL A 177 5.82 3.83 2.57
CA VAL A 177 5.86 4.16 4.01
C VAL A 177 4.97 5.37 4.34
N GLU A 178 4.92 6.37 3.46
CA GLU A 178 4.14 7.61 3.63
C GLU A 178 2.67 7.44 3.22
N SER A 179 2.35 6.47 2.38
CA SER A 179 0.99 6.25 1.87
C SER A 179 -0.06 6.01 2.95
N GLY A 180 0.36 5.59 4.15
CA GLY A 180 -0.56 5.21 5.21
C GLY A 180 -1.17 3.81 5.06
N LEU A 181 -0.81 3.05 4.03
CA LEU A 181 -1.28 1.67 3.85
C LEU A 181 -0.72 0.71 4.88
N LEU A 182 0.45 1.03 5.44
CA LEU A 182 1.18 0.18 6.36
C LEU A 182 0.87 0.53 7.80
N GLU A 183 0.72 -0.49 8.64
CA GLU A 183 0.49 -0.33 10.07
C GLU A 183 1.35 -1.30 10.90
N GLY A 184 1.57 -0.96 12.16
CA GLY A 184 2.23 -1.83 13.13
C GLY A 184 3.62 -2.32 12.68
N ASN A 185 3.85 -3.63 12.78
CA ASN A 185 5.15 -4.24 12.47
C ASN A 185 5.52 -4.15 10.98
N MET A 186 4.54 -4.12 10.08
CA MET A 186 4.84 -3.96 8.65
C MET A 186 5.43 -2.60 8.37
N LEU A 187 4.82 -1.53 8.89
CA LEU A 187 5.35 -0.18 8.78
C LEU A 187 6.76 -0.08 9.38
N LYS A 188 6.96 -0.63 10.59
CA LYS A 188 8.26 -0.65 11.23
C LYS A 188 9.32 -1.34 10.38
N ASN A 189 9.02 -2.50 9.82
CA ASN A 189 9.97 -3.25 8.98
C ASN A 189 10.32 -2.49 7.69
N ARG A 190 9.34 -1.85 7.03
CA ARG A 190 9.60 -1.04 5.84
C ARG A 190 10.39 0.24 6.16
N ARG A 191 10.16 0.86 7.33
CA ARG A 191 11.00 1.98 7.79
C ARG A 191 12.45 1.54 8.06
N LEU A 192 12.67 0.37 8.69
CA LEU A 192 14.01 -0.18 8.90
C LEU A 192 14.72 -0.46 7.56
N GLU A 193 14.01 -1.02 6.58
CA GLU A 193 14.55 -1.24 5.24
C GLU A 193 14.92 0.09 4.57
N LEU A 194 14.05 1.10 4.66
CA LEU A 194 14.31 2.45 4.15
C LEU A 194 15.53 3.08 4.82
N CYS A 195 15.66 2.97 6.14
CA CYS A 195 16.82 3.45 6.88
C CYS A 195 18.14 2.83 6.38
N GLY A 196 18.14 1.52 6.10
CA GLY A 196 19.32 0.84 5.57
C GLY A 196 19.69 1.32 4.16
N LEU A 197 18.72 1.57 3.30
CA LEU A 197 18.96 2.10 1.96
C LEU A 197 19.46 3.56 2.00
N LEU A 198 18.86 4.40 2.87
CA LEU A 198 19.30 5.78 3.08
C LEU A 198 20.73 5.84 3.62
N GLU A 199 21.10 4.99 4.57
CA GLU A 199 22.47 4.87 5.09
C GLU A 199 23.47 4.52 3.98
N ARG A 200 23.12 3.57 3.14
CA ARG A 200 23.94 3.17 1.98
C ARG A 200 24.13 4.33 1.00
N LYS A 201 23.04 5.05 0.68
CA LYS A 201 23.11 6.24 -0.18
C LYS A 201 23.93 7.35 0.44
N LEU A 202 23.80 7.61 1.75
CA LEU A 202 24.63 8.58 2.48
C LEU A 202 26.13 8.24 2.40
N THR A 203 26.46 6.96 2.56
CA THR A 203 27.85 6.48 2.46
C THR A 203 28.41 6.71 1.06
N GLN A 204 27.65 6.33 0.03
CA GLN A 204 28.05 6.54 -1.36
C GLN A 204 28.24 8.02 -1.68
N ARG A 205 27.28 8.88 -1.32
CA ARG A 205 27.38 10.33 -1.56
C ARG A 205 28.55 10.99 -0.82
N LYS A 206 28.86 10.50 0.36
CA LYS A 206 30.02 10.96 1.12
C LYS A 206 31.35 10.57 0.46
N GLU A 207 31.46 9.35 -0.06
CA GLU A 207 32.65 8.89 -0.81
C GLU A 207 32.83 9.69 -2.12
N GLU A 208 31.74 10.07 -2.77
CA GLU A 208 31.74 10.92 -3.97
C GLU A 208 32.01 12.41 -3.66
N GLY A 209 31.97 12.82 -2.40
CA GLY A 209 32.07 14.23 -2.00
C GLY A 209 30.85 15.07 -2.37
N HIS A 210 29.71 14.45 -2.61
CA HIS A 210 28.45 15.07 -3.01
C HIS A 210 27.37 14.86 -1.93
N GLU A 211 27.65 15.29 -0.70
CA GLU A 211 26.70 15.21 0.40
C GLU A 211 25.51 16.17 0.18
N GLU A 212 24.29 15.71 0.46
CA GLU A 212 23.05 16.44 0.22
C GLU A 212 22.24 16.55 1.51
N LEU A 213 21.95 17.77 1.96
CA LEU A 213 21.18 18.02 3.19
C LEU A 213 19.81 17.30 3.22
N PRO A 214 19.02 17.27 2.14
CA PRO A 214 17.73 16.57 2.15
C PRO A 214 17.84 15.08 2.52
N LEU A 215 18.95 14.42 2.20
CA LEU A 215 19.15 13.02 2.51
C LEU A 215 19.36 12.80 4.03
N TYR A 216 20.06 13.72 4.70
CA TYR A 216 20.21 13.73 6.15
C TYR A 216 18.87 13.99 6.84
N CYS A 217 18.04 14.91 6.32
CA CYS A 217 16.71 15.17 6.83
C CYS A 217 15.82 13.92 6.74
N LYS A 218 15.80 13.26 5.59
CA LYS A 218 15.04 12.02 5.40
C LYS A 218 15.44 10.92 6.37
N LYS A 219 16.76 10.68 6.52
CA LYS A 219 17.27 9.68 7.45
C LYS A 219 16.89 10.02 8.89
N PHE A 220 17.05 11.28 9.31
CA PHE A 220 16.63 11.77 10.62
C PHE A 220 15.16 11.48 10.91
N GLU A 221 14.27 11.74 9.95
CA GLU A 221 12.84 11.50 10.14
C GLU A 221 12.51 10.03 10.33
N GLN A 222 13.14 9.14 9.58
CA GLN A 222 12.92 7.70 9.74
C GLN A 222 13.48 7.19 11.07
N ASP A 223 14.68 7.65 11.50
CA ASP A 223 15.27 7.28 12.78
C ASP A 223 14.40 7.74 13.96
N CYS A 224 13.89 8.97 13.91
CA CYS A 224 12.92 9.47 14.88
C CYS A 224 11.64 8.62 14.94
N ALA A 225 11.10 8.23 13.79
CA ALA A 225 9.90 7.42 13.71
C ALA A 225 10.10 5.98 14.22
N LEU A 226 11.32 5.48 14.19
CA LEU A 226 11.71 4.19 14.76
C LEU A 226 12.06 4.24 16.24
N GLY A 227 12.28 5.46 16.79
CA GLY A 227 12.77 5.68 18.15
C GLY A 227 14.28 5.54 18.31
N GLU A 228 15.02 5.50 17.19
CA GLU A 228 16.50 5.43 17.15
C GLU A 228 17.09 6.84 17.32
N TYR A 229 16.90 7.41 18.50
CA TYR A 229 17.21 8.82 18.79
C TYR A 229 18.70 9.13 18.71
N GLU A 230 19.59 8.18 19.03
CA GLU A 230 21.03 8.39 18.92
C GLU A 230 21.46 8.56 17.45
N ASP A 231 20.88 7.78 16.55
CA ASP A 231 21.14 7.86 15.12
C ASP A 231 20.57 9.16 14.54
N ALA A 232 19.34 9.52 14.93
CA ALA A 232 18.75 10.81 14.60
C ALA A 232 19.63 11.99 15.03
N LEU A 233 20.16 11.97 16.24
CA LEU A 233 21.05 13.02 16.73
C LEU A 233 22.32 13.12 15.88
N ARG A 234 22.91 11.98 15.49
CA ARG A 234 24.09 11.96 14.60
C ARG A 234 23.80 12.64 13.25
N MET A 235 22.59 12.43 12.69
CA MET A 235 22.19 13.09 11.44
C MET A 235 22.05 14.60 11.62
N ALA A 236 21.44 15.06 12.72
CA ALA A 236 21.31 16.48 13.02
C ALA A 236 22.66 17.17 13.23
N ASP A 237 23.56 16.55 14.00
CA ASP A 237 24.92 17.07 14.24
C ASP A 237 25.77 17.11 12.96
N ALA A 238 25.63 16.10 12.10
CA ALA A 238 26.29 16.10 10.80
C ALA A 238 25.76 17.23 9.90
N ALA A 239 24.43 17.43 9.86
CA ALA A 239 23.80 18.49 9.08
C ALA A 239 24.27 19.89 9.55
N ILE A 240 24.33 20.16 10.85
CA ILE A 240 24.84 21.44 11.38
C ILE A 240 26.32 21.64 11.00
N ARG A 241 27.14 20.59 11.06
CA ARG A 241 28.56 20.67 10.75
C ARG A 241 28.80 20.93 9.25
N LEU A 242 28.05 20.27 8.37
CA LEU A 242 28.24 20.37 6.91
C LEU A 242 27.57 21.62 6.33
N TRP A 243 26.42 22.00 6.86
CA TRP A 243 25.64 23.17 6.41
C TRP A 243 25.32 24.14 7.58
N PRO A 244 26.33 24.79 8.17
CA PRO A 244 26.13 25.63 9.37
C PRO A 244 25.26 26.87 9.16
N GLN A 245 24.95 27.23 7.91
CA GLN A 245 24.08 28.37 7.57
C GLN A 245 22.65 27.94 7.20
N GLN A 246 22.37 26.67 7.17
CA GLN A 246 21.02 26.12 6.88
C GLN A 246 20.28 25.83 8.19
N GLU A 247 19.00 26.18 8.24
CA GLU A 247 18.16 26.04 9.44
C GLU A 247 17.81 24.59 9.78
N GLU A 248 17.77 23.70 8.78
CA GLU A 248 17.25 22.35 8.88
C GLU A 248 17.99 21.52 9.95
N GLY A 249 19.32 21.56 9.99
CA GLY A 249 20.11 20.83 10.98
C GLY A 249 19.79 21.24 12.42
N TYR A 250 19.60 22.52 12.66
CA TYR A 250 19.23 23.05 13.97
C TYR A 250 17.80 22.67 14.35
N LEU A 251 16.86 22.75 13.40
CA LEU A 251 15.47 22.31 13.61
C LEU A 251 15.39 20.83 13.92
N MET A 252 16.16 19.99 13.23
CA MET A 252 16.28 18.57 13.53
C MET A 252 16.74 18.36 14.99
N LYS A 253 17.75 19.10 15.43
CA LYS A 253 18.30 18.98 16.79
C LYS A 253 17.32 19.51 17.85
N ILE A 254 16.58 20.58 17.58
CA ILE A 254 15.47 21.06 18.44
C ILE A 254 14.41 19.97 18.54
N ARG A 255 13.97 19.41 17.41
CA ARG A 255 12.95 18.34 17.36
C ARG A 255 13.41 17.11 18.15
N HIS A 256 14.68 16.73 18.04
CA HIS A 256 15.28 15.67 18.85
C HIS A 256 15.19 15.98 20.35
N GLY A 257 15.54 17.21 20.77
CA GLY A 257 15.43 17.66 22.17
C GLY A 257 13.99 17.58 22.70
N VAL A 258 13.00 17.92 21.88
CA VAL A 258 11.56 17.77 22.21
C VAL A 258 11.19 16.30 22.41
N MET A 259 11.59 15.43 21.48
CA MET A 259 11.25 14.00 21.54
C MET A 259 11.92 13.28 22.72
N THR A 260 13.14 13.68 23.06
CA THR A 260 13.91 13.14 24.19
C THR A 260 13.64 13.89 25.51
N LYS A 261 12.78 14.91 25.50
CA LYS A 261 12.47 15.77 26.67
C LYS A 261 13.71 16.39 27.29
N ASN A 262 14.60 16.93 26.46
CA ASN A 262 15.85 17.55 26.87
C ASN A 262 15.84 19.07 26.57
N PRO A 263 15.35 19.92 27.51
CA PRO A 263 15.26 21.36 27.31
C PRO A 263 16.63 22.03 27.25
N GLU A 264 17.65 21.51 27.96
CA GLU A 264 19.01 22.05 27.93
C GLU A 264 19.61 21.96 26.52
N GLN A 265 19.34 20.86 25.82
CA GLN A 265 19.75 20.70 24.41
C GLN A 265 19.09 21.76 23.53
N ILE A 266 17.80 22.03 23.74
CA ILE A 266 17.04 23.00 22.95
C ILE A 266 17.63 24.40 23.14
N GLY A 267 17.84 24.83 24.39
CA GLY A 267 18.46 26.13 24.71
C GLY A 267 19.85 26.27 24.09
N THR A 268 20.68 25.22 24.17
CA THR A 268 22.02 25.20 23.57
C THR A 268 21.96 25.39 22.03
N VAL A 269 21.01 24.74 21.36
CA VAL A 269 20.85 24.82 19.90
C VAL A 269 20.36 26.21 19.48
N ILE A 270 19.45 26.82 20.23
CA ILE A 270 18.97 28.18 20.01
C ILE A 270 20.13 29.18 20.13
N GLY A 271 20.97 29.04 21.15
CA GLY A 271 22.17 29.87 21.29
C GLY A 271 23.15 29.70 20.11
N LEU A 272 23.31 28.47 19.58
CA LEU A 272 24.12 28.24 18.38
C LEU A 272 23.52 28.88 17.12
N LEU A 273 22.21 28.85 16.95
CA LEU A 273 21.51 29.53 15.85
C LEU A 273 21.79 31.03 15.84
N GLU A 274 21.70 31.67 17.00
CA GLU A 274 21.96 33.10 17.16
C GLU A 274 23.41 33.46 16.90
N ASN A 275 24.33 32.70 17.48
CA ASN A 275 25.77 32.90 17.31
C ASN A 275 26.20 32.78 15.83
N ASN A 276 25.62 31.84 15.12
CA ASN A 276 25.90 31.59 13.70
C ASN A 276 25.11 32.54 12.76
N LYS A 277 24.18 33.35 13.29
CA LYS A 277 23.32 34.27 12.53
C LYS A 277 22.59 33.56 11.39
N VAL A 278 22.07 32.38 11.66
CA VAL A 278 21.37 31.56 10.66
C VAL A 278 20.09 32.27 10.27
N TYR A 279 19.81 32.34 8.97
CA TYR A 279 18.53 32.84 8.48
C TYR A 279 17.44 31.81 8.76
N LEU A 280 16.38 32.27 9.44
CA LEU A 280 15.23 31.42 9.78
C LEU A 280 14.04 31.77 8.90
N SER A 281 13.42 30.74 8.33
CA SER A 281 12.10 30.86 7.68
C SER A 281 11.04 31.32 8.70
N PRO A 282 9.90 31.88 8.25
CA PRO A 282 8.83 32.31 9.17
C PRO A 282 8.30 31.14 10.04
N ALA A 283 8.35 29.91 9.54
CA ALA A 283 7.93 28.72 10.30
C ALA A 283 8.96 28.37 11.37
N ALA A 284 10.24 28.30 11.00
CA ALA A 284 11.34 28.03 11.93
C ALA A 284 11.43 29.08 13.03
N ARG A 285 11.26 30.36 12.69
CA ARG A 285 11.26 31.44 13.66
C ARG A 285 10.18 31.25 14.72
N ARG A 286 8.94 30.94 14.33
CA ARG A 286 7.85 30.66 15.30
C ARG A 286 8.22 29.54 16.27
N THR A 287 8.85 28.48 15.76
CA THR A 287 9.29 27.36 16.60
C THR A 287 10.38 27.80 17.60
N VAL A 288 11.35 28.57 17.16
CA VAL A 288 12.45 29.08 18.01
C VAL A 288 11.91 30.05 19.04
N ASP A 289 11.06 31.00 18.65
CA ASP A 289 10.48 32.03 19.56
C ASP A 289 9.64 31.34 20.65
N PHE A 290 8.84 30.34 20.30
CA PHE A 290 8.07 29.56 21.27
C PHE A 290 8.97 28.95 22.39
N TRP A 291 10.10 28.41 22.05
CA TRP A 291 11.00 27.81 23.02
C TRP A 291 11.79 28.85 23.84
N LYS A 292 12.07 30.02 23.30
CA LYS A 292 12.69 31.14 24.06
C LYS A 292 11.77 31.70 25.13
N GLU A 293 10.49 31.96 24.79
CA GLU A 293 9.51 32.49 25.74
C GLU A 293 9.27 31.54 26.93
N ASN A 294 9.35 30.20 26.69
CA ASN A 294 9.18 29.23 27.75
C ASN A 294 10.41 29.07 28.66
N ASP A 295 11.63 29.31 28.14
CA ASP A 295 12.87 29.23 28.94
C ASP A 295 12.97 30.44 29.91
N GLU A 296 12.45 31.63 29.53
CA GLU A 296 12.38 32.80 30.39
C GLU A 296 11.34 32.69 31.51
N THR A 297 10.35 31.82 31.39
CA THR A 297 9.28 31.64 32.42
C THR A 297 9.66 30.60 33.48
N GLU A 298 10.65 29.75 33.27
CA GLU A 298 11.13 28.72 34.20
C GLU A 298 12.39 29.16 35.02
N SER A 299 13.00 30.29 34.66
CA SER A 299 14.17 30.87 35.35
C SER A 299 13.74 31.99 36.31
#